data_b24706dcf4753371b7608e82325c686d
#
_entry.id   b24706dcf4753371b7608e82325c686d
#
_cell.length_a   1.000
_cell.length_b   1.000
_cell.length_c   1.000
_cell.angle_alpha   90.00
_cell.angle_beta   90.00
_cell.angle_gamma   90.00
#
_symmetry.space_group_name_H-M   'P 1'
#
loop_
_entity.id
_entity.type
_entity.pdbx_description
1 polymer ?
#
loop_
_entity_poly.entity_id
_entity_poly.type
_entity_poly.pdbx_seq_one_letter_code
_entity_poly.pdbx_strand_id
1 'polypeptide(L)'
;MAYTKGLYEIIEECRKTKNVTIKAEILQKNQSTALIDLFQLTYNPTIQWLLPEGDPPYRAAEETDLEGALIGKMRQMKYFISVNGKILEDVQPAKREVVFIQLLESIAAQDAKLVLEMKSRNIKGVSKTVVKQAFPQIDTGE
;
A
#
# COMPACT_ATOMS: atom_id res chain seq x y z
N MET A 1 2.41 3.45 26.48
CA MET A 1 2.83 3.29 25.09
C MET A 1 2.00 4.17 24.17
N ALA A 2 2.64 4.88 23.28
CA ALA A 2 1.91 5.70 22.31
C ALA A 2 1.18 4.78 21.31
N TYR A 3 -0.06 5.12 21.01
CA TYR A 3 -0.82 4.44 19.99
C TYR A 3 -0.21 4.70 18.61
N THR A 4 0.05 3.63 17.87
CA THR A 4 0.57 3.72 16.51
C THR A 4 -0.57 3.55 15.53
N LYS A 5 -0.79 4.56 14.68
CA LYS A 5 -1.86 4.50 13.68
C LYS A 5 -1.54 3.46 12.61
N GLY A 6 -2.55 2.70 12.21
CA GLY A 6 -2.45 1.83 11.05
C GLY A 6 -2.39 2.63 9.76
N LEU A 7 -1.88 2.00 8.70
CA LEU A 7 -1.76 2.66 7.39
C LEU A 7 -3.12 3.16 6.89
N TYR A 8 -4.16 2.34 7.03
CA TYR A 8 -5.51 2.72 6.63
C TYR A 8 -6.00 3.96 7.37
N GLU A 9 -5.74 4.04 8.68
CA GLU A 9 -6.16 5.18 9.50
C GLU A 9 -5.52 6.49 9.00
N ILE A 10 -4.23 6.44 8.66
CA ILE A 10 -3.51 7.61 8.13
C ILE A 10 -4.12 8.06 6.81
N ILE A 11 -4.39 7.11 5.92
CA ILE A 11 -5.01 7.42 4.63
C ILE A 11 -6.41 7.99 4.82
N GLU A 12 -7.20 7.45 5.75
CA GLU A 12 -8.54 7.96 6.03
C GLU A 12 -8.51 9.39 6.56
N GLU A 13 -7.54 9.75 7.39
CA GLU A 13 -7.38 11.14 7.82
C GLU A 13 -7.14 12.07 6.63
N CYS A 14 -6.34 11.63 5.66
CA CYS A 14 -6.10 12.40 4.45
C CYS A 14 -7.38 12.56 3.63
N ARG A 15 -8.22 11.53 3.57
CA ARG A 15 -9.47 11.57 2.82
C ARG A 15 -10.50 12.55 3.38
N LYS A 16 -10.37 12.94 4.64
CA LYS A 16 -11.30 13.87 5.29
C LYS A 16 -11.11 15.31 4.90
N THR A 17 -10.02 15.65 4.24
CA THR A 17 -9.73 17.00 3.76
C THR A 17 -9.45 17.00 2.26
N LYS A 18 -9.70 18.12 1.61
CA LYS A 18 -9.36 18.30 0.18
C LYS A 18 -8.11 19.16 0.00
N ASN A 19 -7.56 19.66 1.09
CA ASN A 19 -6.39 20.55 1.05
C ASN A 19 -5.10 19.73 0.93
N VAL A 20 -4.37 19.91 -0.16
CA VAL A 20 -3.14 19.17 -0.46
C VAL A 20 -2.07 19.38 0.64
N THR A 21 -1.92 20.62 1.10
CA THR A 21 -0.93 20.93 2.14
C THR A 21 -1.25 20.23 3.46
N ILE A 22 -2.52 20.21 3.85
CA ILE A 22 -2.96 19.52 5.07
C ILE A 22 -2.73 18.01 4.95
N LYS A 23 -3.05 17.42 3.79
CA LYS A 23 -2.78 16.01 3.54
C LYS A 23 -1.29 15.69 3.67
N ALA A 24 -0.44 16.51 3.07
CA ALA A 24 1.01 16.31 3.14
C ALA A 24 1.50 16.41 4.59
N GLU A 25 0.97 17.34 5.38
CA GLU A 25 1.33 17.47 6.80
C GLU A 25 0.93 16.23 7.60
N ILE A 26 -0.25 15.66 7.33
CA ILE A 26 -0.71 14.43 7.98
C ILE A 26 0.27 13.30 7.68
N LEU A 27 0.67 13.15 6.42
CA LEU A 27 1.62 12.10 6.02
C LEU A 27 2.98 12.29 6.68
N GLN A 28 3.50 13.50 6.69
CA GLN A 28 4.80 13.79 7.30
C GLN A 28 4.79 13.53 8.80
N LYS A 29 3.70 13.90 9.46
CA LYS A 29 3.54 13.69 10.91
C LYS A 29 3.52 12.21 11.28
N ASN A 30 3.03 11.37 10.37
CA ASN A 30 2.91 9.92 10.58
C ASN A 30 3.95 9.13 9.78
N GLN A 31 5.06 9.77 9.41
CA GLN A 31 6.08 9.16 8.58
C GLN A 31 6.62 7.87 9.23
N SER A 32 6.73 6.81 8.41
CA SER A 32 7.30 5.55 8.82
C SER A 32 7.81 4.83 7.58
N THR A 33 8.65 3.82 7.77
CA THR A 33 9.13 2.98 6.67
C THR A 33 7.95 2.34 5.93
N ALA A 34 6.98 1.82 6.68
CA ALA A 34 5.80 1.19 6.08
C ALA A 34 5.00 2.16 5.22
N LEU A 35 4.81 3.40 5.68
CA LEU A 35 4.06 4.40 4.92
C LEU A 35 4.80 4.80 3.64
N ILE A 36 6.11 5.00 3.73
CA ILE A 36 6.92 5.33 2.55
C ILE A 36 6.89 4.17 1.55
N ASP A 37 7.03 2.93 2.03
CA ASP A 37 6.97 1.75 1.17
C ASP A 37 5.61 1.64 0.47
N LEU A 38 4.52 1.97 1.18
CA LEU A 38 3.18 1.96 0.60
C LEU A 38 3.13 2.87 -0.64
N PHE A 39 3.66 4.08 -0.54
CA PHE A 39 3.65 5.03 -1.65
C PHE A 39 4.66 4.68 -2.74
N GLN A 40 5.80 4.07 -2.39
CA GLN A 40 6.72 3.53 -3.39
C GLN A 40 6.02 2.46 -4.23
N LEU A 41 5.36 1.52 -3.56
CA LEU A 41 4.63 0.44 -4.24
C LEU A 41 3.48 0.95 -5.10
N THR A 42 2.91 2.10 -4.75
CA THR A 42 1.78 2.66 -5.48
C THR A 42 2.23 3.51 -6.66
N TYR A 43 3.19 4.40 -6.47
CA TYR A 43 3.45 5.48 -7.43
C TYR A 43 4.82 5.44 -8.10
N ASN A 44 5.76 4.66 -7.59
CA ASN A 44 7.09 4.60 -8.21
C ASN A 44 7.01 3.87 -9.56
N PRO A 45 7.35 4.53 -10.69
CA PRO A 45 7.21 3.91 -12.01
C PRO A 45 8.20 2.78 -12.27
N THR A 46 9.29 2.67 -11.49
CA THR A 46 10.26 1.58 -11.62
C THR A 46 9.76 0.28 -11.00
N ILE A 47 8.69 0.35 -10.20
CA ILE A 47 8.08 -0.80 -9.55
C ILE A 47 6.87 -1.22 -10.37
N GLN A 48 6.82 -2.50 -10.76
CA GLN A 48 5.69 -3.07 -11.49
C GLN A 48 5.13 -4.26 -10.73
N TRP A 49 3.80 -4.33 -10.70
CA TRP A 49 3.12 -5.45 -10.08
C TRP A 49 3.03 -6.62 -11.06
N LEU A 50 3.37 -7.81 -10.58
CA LEU A 50 3.43 -9.03 -11.39
C LEU A 50 2.15 -9.85 -11.31
N LEU A 51 1.06 -9.24 -10.85
CA LEU A 51 -0.24 -9.89 -10.69
C LEU A 51 -1.17 -9.47 -11.83
N PRO A 52 -2.19 -10.30 -12.16
CA PRO A 52 -3.20 -9.91 -13.15
C PRO A 52 -3.92 -8.63 -12.74
N GLU A 53 -4.42 -7.89 -13.72
CA GLU A 53 -5.21 -6.70 -13.47
C GLU A 53 -6.53 -7.06 -12.79
N GLY A 54 -7.09 -6.11 -12.06
CA GLY A 54 -8.35 -6.26 -11.35
C GLY A 54 -8.19 -6.91 -9.99
N ASP A 55 -9.29 -7.02 -9.28
CA ASP A 55 -9.31 -7.58 -7.94
C ASP A 55 -9.46 -9.10 -8.02
N PRO A 56 -8.61 -9.88 -7.32
CA PRO A 56 -8.78 -11.32 -7.28
C PRO A 56 -9.97 -11.68 -6.39
N PRO A 57 -10.55 -12.88 -6.57
CA PRO A 57 -11.58 -13.34 -5.66
C PRO A 57 -10.94 -13.70 -4.32
N TYR A 58 -11.33 -13.00 -3.26
CA TYR A 58 -10.86 -13.28 -1.91
C TYR A 58 -11.98 -13.05 -0.91
N ARG A 59 -11.87 -13.69 0.25
CA ARG A 59 -12.84 -13.55 1.33
C ARG A 59 -12.29 -12.57 2.36
N ALA A 60 -12.95 -11.42 2.50
CA ALA A 60 -12.53 -10.41 3.47
C ALA A 60 -12.58 -10.96 4.89
N ALA A 61 -11.58 -10.63 5.69
CA ALA A 61 -11.53 -11.04 7.09
C ALA A 61 -12.64 -10.34 7.89
N GLU A 62 -13.26 -11.09 8.79
CA GLU A 62 -14.30 -10.55 9.67
C GLU A 62 -13.76 -10.19 11.05
N GLU A 63 -12.55 -10.62 11.37
CA GLU A 63 -11.94 -10.39 12.68
C GLU A 63 -11.45 -8.96 12.82
N THR A 64 -11.70 -8.34 13.98
CA THR A 64 -11.33 -6.97 14.25
C THR A 64 -9.92 -6.83 14.84
N ASP A 65 -9.36 -7.93 15.36
CA ASP A 65 -8.02 -7.93 15.95
C ASP A 65 -6.90 -7.95 14.91
N LEU A 66 -7.25 -7.96 13.62
CA LEU A 66 -6.28 -7.91 12.52
C LEU A 66 -5.86 -6.49 12.16
N GLU A 67 -6.40 -5.47 12.84
CA GLU A 67 -6.01 -4.09 12.59
C GLU A 67 -4.51 -3.89 12.81
N GLY A 68 -3.87 -3.21 11.87
CA GLY A 68 -2.43 -2.97 11.92
C GLY A 68 -1.58 -4.11 11.39
N ALA A 69 -2.16 -5.27 11.06
CA ALA A 69 -1.40 -6.41 10.54
C ALA A 69 -0.70 -6.09 9.22
N LEU A 70 -1.24 -5.16 8.42
CA LEU A 70 -0.65 -4.79 7.14
C LEU A 70 0.80 -4.28 7.31
N ILE A 71 1.08 -3.53 8.37
CA ILE A 71 2.44 -3.03 8.61
C ILE A 71 3.44 -4.19 8.65
N GLY A 72 3.09 -5.27 9.37
CA GLY A 72 3.94 -6.46 9.44
C GLY A 72 4.01 -7.25 8.15
N LYS A 73 3.03 -7.07 7.26
CA LYS A 73 2.97 -7.79 5.99
C LYS A 73 3.65 -7.04 4.84
N MET A 74 4.06 -5.80 5.04
CA MET A 74 4.66 -5.00 3.96
C MET A 74 5.91 -5.66 3.36
N ARG A 75 6.64 -6.43 4.14
CA ARG A 75 7.82 -7.16 3.65
C ARG A 75 7.46 -8.20 2.59
N GLN A 76 6.24 -8.72 2.61
CA GLN A 76 5.81 -9.76 1.66
C GLN A 76 5.51 -9.19 0.28
N MET A 77 5.42 -7.88 0.14
CA MET A 77 5.14 -7.24 -1.15
C MET A 77 6.20 -7.55 -2.20
N LYS A 78 7.43 -7.85 -1.79
CA LYS A 78 8.50 -8.24 -2.71
C LYS A 78 8.16 -9.45 -3.58
N TYR A 79 7.25 -10.32 -3.11
CA TYR A 79 6.82 -11.49 -3.88
C TYR A 79 5.96 -11.12 -5.07
N PHE A 80 5.44 -9.91 -5.12
CA PHE A 80 4.42 -9.49 -6.09
C PHE A 80 4.92 -8.45 -7.07
N ILE A 81 6.16 -8.01 -6.98
CA ILE A 81 6.66 -6.87 -7.77
C ILE A 81 8.00 -7.16 -8.45
N SER A 82 8.26 -6.37 -9.49
CA SER A 82 9.61 -6.23 -10.05
C SER A 82 10.06 -4.77 -9.85
N VAL A 83 11.38 -4.59 -9.76
CA VAL A 83 11.98 -3.26 -9.61
C VAL A 83 12.98 -3.10 -10.74
N ASN A 84 12.83 -2.05 -11.55
CA ASN A 84 13.66 -1.81 -12.73
C ASN A 84 13.70 -3.03 -13.66
N GLY A 85 12.56 -3.71 -13.81
CA GLY A 85 12.45 -4.90 -14.65
C GLY A 85 12.99 -6.18 -14.05
N LYS A 86 13.49 -6.12 -12.81
CA LYS A 86 14.07 -7.28 -12.13
C LYS A 86 13.09 -7.85 -11.11
N ILE A 87 12.75 -9.13 -11.27
CA ILE A 87 11.89 -9.83 -10.31
C ILE A 87 12.69 -10.07 -9.02
N LEU A 88 12.12 -9.68 -7.87
CA LEU A 88 12.80 -9.79 -6.57
C LEU A 88 12.72 -11.22 -6.02
N GLU A 89 11.60 -11.90 -6.23
CA GLU A 89 11.41 -13.29 -5.79
C GLU A 89 10.87 -14.11 -6.97
N ASP A 90 11.61 -15.15 -7.33
CA ASP A 90 11.23 -16.03 -8.44
C ASP A 90 10.20 -17.04 -7.97
N VAL A 91 8.93 -16.72 -8.17
CA VAL A 91 7.79 -17.52 -7.74
C VAL A 91 6.93 -17.81 -8.97
N GLN A 92 6.40 -19.04 -9.08
CA GLN A 92 5.48 -19.40 -10.15
C GLN A 92 4.27 -18.47 -10.14
N PRO A 93 3.80 -17.99 -11.30
CA PRO A 93 2.69 -17.04 -11.35
C PRO A 93 1.43 -17.51 -10.62
N ALA A 94 1.04 -18.77 -10.76
CA ALA A 94 -0.12 -19.29 -10.04
C ALA A 94 0.06 -19.26 -8.54
N LYS A 95 1.26 -19.59 -8.06
CA LYS A 95 1.58 -19.54 -6.63
C LYS A 95 1.59 -18.10 -6.11
N ARG A 96 2.09 -17.17 -6.94
CA ARG A 96 2.10 -15.75 -6.58
C ARG A 96 0.68 -15.24 -6.34
N GLU A 97 -0.26 -15.63 -7.20
CA GLU A 97 -1.66 -15.25 -7.03
C GLU A 97 -2.26 -15.82 -5.74
N VAL A 98 -1.97 -17.10 -5.45
CA VAL A 98 -2.45 -17.74 -4.22
C VAL A 98 -1.92 -17.04 -2.98
N VAL A 99 -0.61 -16.72 -2.96
CA VAL A 99 0.01 -16.02 -1.83
C VAL A 99 -0.59 -14.63 -1.66
N PHE A 100 -0.88 -13.95 -2.75
CA PHE A 100 -1.52 -12.63 -2.70
C PHE A 100 -2.92 -12.70 -2.11
N ILE A 101 -3.71 -13.67 -2.53
CA ILE A 101 -5.06 -13.88 -1.97
C ILE A 101 -4.97 -14.19 -0.47
N GLN A 102 -4.04 -15.04 -0.07
CA GLN A 102 -3.82 -15.35 1.35
C GLN A 102 -3.45 -14.11 2.14
N LEU A 103 -2.63 -13.23 1.57
CA LEU A 103 -2.29 -11.96 2.20
C LEU A 103 -3.55 -11.12 2.43
N LEU A 104 -4.38 -10.96 1.40
CA LEU A 104 -5.61 -10.17 1.50
C LEU A 104 -6.55 -10.73 2.57
N GLU A 105 -6.60 -12.04 2.72
CA GLU A 105 -7.47 -12.70 3.70
C GLU A 105 -6.90 -12.69 5.12
N SER A 106 -5.63 -12.34 5.28
CA SER A 106 -4.94 -12.33 6.57
C SER A 106 -4.87 -10.97 7.25
N ILE A 107 -5.40 -9.93 6.62
CA ILE A 107 -5.39 -8.57 7.16
C ILE A 107 -6.81 -8.04 7.25
N ALA A 108 -6.99 -6.92 7.97
CA ALA A 108 -8.32 -6.31 8.10
C ALA A 108 -8.90 -5.97 6.73
N ALA A 109 -10.23 -6.02 6.61
CA ALA A 109 -10.92 -5.79 5.35
C ALA A 109 -10.56 -4.45 4.70
N GLN A 110 -10.47 -3.37 5.50
CA GLN A 110 -10.07 -2.06 4.99
C GLN A 110 -8.62 -2.02 4.53
N ASP A 111 -7.74 -2.79 5.18
CA ASP A 111 -6.34 -2.89 4.76
C ASP A 111 -6.22 -3.67 3.45
N ALA A 112 -7.02 -4.71 3.27
CA ALA A 112 -7.05 -5.46 2.01
C ALA A 112 -7.46 -4.55 0.84
N LYS A 113 -8.46 -3.69 1.05
CA LYS A 113 -8.85 -2.70 0.03
C LYS A 113 -7.73 -1.74 -0.28
N LEU A 114 -6.97 -1.32 0.74
CA LEU A 114 -5.83 -0.43 0.56
C LEU A 114 -4.74 -1.11 -0.29
N VAL A 115 -4.46 -2.38 -0.05
CA VAL A 115 -3.50 -3.15 -0.86
C VAL A 115 -3.95 -3.21 -2.32
N LEU A 116 -5.24 -3.40 -2.57
CA LEU A 116 -5.78 -3.39 -3.94
C LEU A 116 -5.64 -2.02 -4.60
N GLU A 117 -5.79 -0.93 -3.85
CA GLU A 117 -5.55 0.42 -4.35
C GLU A 117 -4.06 0.61 -4.71
N MET A 118 -3.14 0.10 -3.87
CA MET A 118 -1.70 0.11 -4.18
C MET A 118 -1.43 -0.61 -5.51
N LYS A 119 -1.99 -1.79 -5.66
CA LYS A 119 -1.82 -2.61 -6.86
C LYS A 119 -2.38 -1.89 -8.10
N SER A 120 -3.50 -1.20 -7.98
CA SER A 120 -4.08 -0.43 -9.09
C SER A 120 -3.38 0.91 -9.31
N ARG A 121 -2.37 1.23 -8.48
CA ARG A 121 -1.51 2.41 -8.58
C ARG A 121 -2.28 3.72 -8.40
N ASN A 122 -3.30 3.68 -7.56
CA ASN A 122 -4.09 4.86 -7.26
C ASN A 122 -4.72 4.74 -5.88
N ILE A 123 -4.18 5.47 -4.91
CA ILE A 123 -4.78 5.56 -3.58
C ILE A 123 -5.73 6.74 -3.58
N LYS A 124 -7.02 6.44 -3.45
CA LYS A 124 -8.07 7.46 -3.45
C LYS A 124 -7.84 8.47 -2.33
N GLY A 125 -7.89 9.74 -2.68
CA GLY A 125 -7.70 10.83 -1.71
C GLY A 125 -6.25 11.20 -1.44
N VAL A 126 -5.28 10.42 -1.93
CA VAL A 126 -3.85 10.72 -1.78
C VAL A 126 -3.16 10.55 -3.13
N SER A 127 -3.11 11.63 -3.89
CA SER A 127 -2.57 11.65 -5.24
C SER A 127 -1.04 11.69 -5.24
N LYS A 128 -0.44 11.50 -6.43
CA LYS A 128 1.00 11.69 -6.62
C LYS A 128 1.46 13.06 -6.15
N THR A 129 0.68 14.10 -6.41
CA THR A 129 1.00 15.46 -5.99
C THR A 129 1.16 15.56 -4.49
N VAL A 130 0.24 14.97 -3.74
CA VAL A 130 0.30 14.95 -2.28
C VAL A 130 1.54 14.19 -1.80
N VAL A 131 1.79 13.01 -2.38
CA VAL A 131 2.93 12.18 -2.00
C VAL A 131 4.24 12.90 -2.29
N LYS A 132 4.36 13.54 -3.44
CA LYS A 132 5.57 14.27 -3.81
C LYS A 132 5.82 15.45 -2.87
N GLN A 133 4.77 16.13 -2.46
CA GLN A 133 4.89 17.24 -1.51
C GLN A 133 5.30 16.75 -0.12
N ALA A 134 4.73 15.65 0.33
CA ALA A 134 5.03 15.08 1.64
C ALA A 134 6.42 14.43 1.69
N PHE A 135 6.76 13.68 0.65
CA PHE A 135 7.98 12.87 0.59
C PHE A 135 8.67 13.07 -0.77
N PRO A 136 9.39 14.19 -0.95
CA PRO A 136 10.03 14.50 -2.25
C PRO A 136 11.04 13.45 -2.71
N GLN A 137 11.54 12.62 -1.79
CA GLN A 137 12.50 11.55 -2.10
C GLN A 137 11.87 10.38 -2.84
N ILE A 138 10.54 10.26 -2.83
CA ILE A 138 9.85 9.17 -3.52
C ILE A 138 9.76 9.52 -5.02
N ASP A 139 10.19 8.58 -5.87
CA ASP A 139 10.03 8.71 -7.31
C ASP A 139 8.57 8.46 -7.68
N THR A 140 7.89 9.50 -8.20
CA THR A 140 6.50 9.39 -8.66
C THR A 140 6.39 9.49 -10.18
N GLY A 141 7.52 9.52 -10.88
CA GLY A 141 7.55 9.65 -12.33
C GLY A 141 7.37 11.10 -12.83
N GLU A 142 7.37 12.04 -11.92
CA GLU A 142 7.23 13.46 -12.25
C GLU A 142 8.55 14.22 -12.05
#